data_00d1b5951922d9dbb9d72a3ac1f75a3e
#
_entry.id   00d1b5951922d9dbb9d72a3ac1f75a3e
#
_cell.length_a   1.000
_cell.length_b   1.000
_cell.length_c   1.000
_cell.angle_alpha   90.00
_cell.angle_beta   90.00
_cell.angle_gamma   90.00
#
_symmetry.space_group_name_H-M   'P 1'
#
loop_
_entity.id
_entity.type
_entity.pdbx_description
1 polymer ?
#
loop_
_entity_poly.entity_id
_entity_poly.type
_entity_poly.pdbx_seq_one_letter_code
_entity_poly.pdbx_strand_id
1 'polypeptide(L)'
;MATTAQHANVQRARQGYEAFSKGDMAAIGELLADDVVWHVGGSSPISGDYKGKDAVFGFFGKLMEQTGGTFKLEVHDILANDEHTVTMVRETAARNGKKWDSKAVHVTHPDSAGRIKEFWAFQENSTAADEFFS
;
A
#
# COMPACT_ATOMS: atom_id res chain seq x y z
N MET A 1 30.77 15.40 2.80
CA MET A 1 29.41 15.90 3.01
C MET A 1 28.68 15.03 4.02
N ALA A 2 28.02 15.62 4.96
CA ALA A 2 27.24 14.86 5.90
C ALA A 2 26.06 14.17 5.22
N THR A 3 25.82 12.89 5.56
CA THR A 3 24.66 12.16 5.09
C THR A 3 23.42 12.72 5.80
N THR A 4 22.42 13.13 5.03
CA THR A 4 21.16 13.55 5.61
C THR A 4 20.45 12.31 6.18
N ALA A 5 20.08 12.37 7.45
CA ALA A 5 19.31 11.32 8.06
C ALA A 5 17.94 11.23 7.37
N GLN A 6 17.47 10.02 7.07
CA GLN A 6 16.14 9.82 6.54
C GLN A 6 15.11 10.19 7.60
N HIS A 7 14.02 10.83 7.15
CA HIS A 7 12.89 11.12 8.02
C HIS A 7 12.35 9.81 8.63
N ALA A 8 11.94 9.84 9.90
CA ALA A 8 11.44 8.66 10.60
C ALA A 8 10.27 8.00 9.85
N ASN A 9 9.42 8.79 9.19
CA ASN A 9 8.29 8.26 8.41
C ASN A 9 8.75 7.51 7.16
N VAL A 10 9.92 7.85 6.58
CA VAL A 10 10.51 7.06 5.48
C VAL A 10 10.86 5.67 5.98
N GLN A 11 11.48 5.58 7.16
CA GLN A 11 11.87 4.29 7.74
C GLN A 11 10.66 3.44 8.10
N ARG A 12 9.61 4.06 8.65
CA ARG A 12 8.36 3.36 8.96
C ARG A 12 7.70 2.81 7.70
N ALA A 13 7.69 3.59 6.62
CA ALA A 13 7.15 3.13 5.33
C ALA A 13 7.95 1.93 4.81
N ARG A 14 9.28 1.97 4.85
CA ARG A 14 10.12 0.84 4.44
C ARG A 14 9.79 -0.41 5.25
N GLN A 15 9.63 -0.27 6.55
CA GLN A 15 9.25 -1.38 7.42
C GLN A 15 7.90 -1.98 7.00
N GLY A 16 6.92 -1.14 6.64
CA GLY A 16 5.62 -1.58 6.19
C GLY A 16 5.67 -2.37 4.88
N TYR A 17 6.41 -1.89 3.90
CA TYR A 17 6.57 -2.60 2.62
C TYR A 17 7.35 -3.89 2.78
N GLU A 18 8.37 -3.90 3.61
CA GLU A 18 9.13 -5.10 3.93
C GLU A 18 8.25 -6.14 4.63
N ALA A 19 7.47 -5.72 5.62
CA ALA A 19 6.53 -6.61 6.31
C ALA A 19 5.48 -7.18 5.33
N PHE A 20 4.96 -6.35 4.43
CA PHE A 20 4.03 -6.79 3.40
C PHE A 20 4.66 -7.87 2.50
N SER A 21 5.90 -7.68 2.08
CA SER A 21 6.59 -8.64 1.21
C SER A 21 6.84 -9.98 1.90
N LYS A 22 6.94 -9.98 3.23
CA LYS A 22 7.13 -11.18 4.05
C LYS A 22 5.82 -11.80 4.52
N GLY A 23 4.69 -11.15 4.27
CA GLY A 23 3.40 -11.58 4.80
C GLY A 23 3.27 -11.41 6.31
N ASP A 24 4.04 -10.52 6.91
CA ASP A 24 4.04 -10.27 8.36
C ASP A 24 2.93 -9.28 8.75
N MET A 25 1.72 -9.80 8.89
CA MET A 25 0.54 -8.98 9.20
C MET A 25 0.61 -8.36 10.58
N ALA A 26 1.25 -9.02 11.54
CA ALA A 26 1.42 -8.49 12.89
C ALA A 26 2.26 -7.21 12.86
N ALA A 27 3.36 -7.21 12.13
CA ALA A 27 4.21 -6.03 11.98
C ALA A 27 3.47 -4.89 11.27
N ILE A 28 2.70 -5.19 10.22
CA ILE A 28 1.88 -4.19 9.54
C ILE A 28 0.86 -3.60 10.51
N GLY A 29 0.20 -4.43 11.31
CA GLY A 29 -0.80 -3.99 12.28
C GLY A 29 -0.26 -2.99 13.30
N GLU A 30 1.00 -3.13 13.69
CA GLU A 30 1.65 -2.18 14.60
C GLU A 30 1.89 -0.82 13.96
N LEU A 31 2.02 -0.77 12.63
CA LEU A 31 2.24 0.47 11.88
C LEU A 31 0.94 1.20 11.53
N LEU A 32 -0.22 0.56 11.70
CA LEU A 32 -1.52 1.14 11.39
C LEU A 32 -2.17 1.70 12.65
N ALA A 33 -2.80 2.87 12.51
CA ALA A 33 -3.69 3.38 13.56
C ALA A 33 -4.94 2.49 13.67
N ASP A 34 -5.55 2.43 14.85
CA ASP A 34 -6.74 1.59 15.07
C ASP A 34 -7.91 2.01 14.17
N ASP A 35 -8.02 3.31 13.90
CA ASP A 35 -9.06 3.91 13.07
C ASP A 35 -8.58 4.21 11.64
N VAL A 36 -7.58 3.49 11.16
CA VAL A 36 -7.03 3.67 9.80
C VAL A 36 -8.12 3.59 8.74
N VAL A 37 -8.01 4.45 7.72
CA VAL A 37 -8.87 4.38 6.52
C VAL A 37 -7.97 4.16 5.31
N TRP A 38 -8.30 3.13 4.53
CA TRP A 38 -7.55 2.72 3.36
C TRP A 38 -8.41 2.90 2.12
N HIS A 39 -8.02 3.82 1.24
CA HIS A 39 -8.79 4.14 0.04
C HIS A 39 -8.20 3.45 -1.17
N VAL A 40 -8.99 2.60 -1.81
CA VAL A 40 -8.63 1.94 -3.06
C VAL A 40 -9.57 2.46 -4.14
N GLY A 41 -9.01 3.24 -5.07
CA GLY A 41 -9.79 3.86 -6.15
C GLY A 41 -10.23 2.86 -7.20
N GLY A 42 -10.99 3.37 -8.16
CA GLY A 42 -11.48 2.60 -9.29
C GLY A 42 -12.87 2.01 -9.07
N SER A 43 -13.22 1.06 -9.94
CA SER A 43 -14.55 0.43 -9.98
C SER A 43 -14.46 -1.09 -10.01
N SER A 44 -13.35 -1.66 -9.55
CA SER A 44 -13.18 -3.11 -9.50
C SER A 44 -13.79 -3.71 -8.22
N PRO A 45 -13.90 -5.05 -8.14
CA PRO A 45 -14.38 -5.70 -6.91
C PRO A 45 -13.55 -5.42 -5.66
N ILE A 46 -12.28 -5.00 -5.81
CA ILE A 46 -11.43 -4.65 -4.67
C ILE A 46 -11.43 -3.15 -4.36
N SER A 47 -12.12 -2.33 -5.15
CA SER A 47 -12.22 -0.89 -4.93
C SER A 47 -13.10 -0.58 -3.72
N GLY A 48 -12.82 0.53 -3.04
CA GLY A 48 -13.62 1.00 -1.92
C GLY A 48 -12.78 1.61 -0.80
N ASP A 49 -13.48 1.98 0.26
CA ASP A 49 -12.88 2.50 1.47
C ASP A 49 -12.93 1.43 2.56
N TYR A 50 -11.77 1.08 3.08
CA TYR A 50 -11.62 0.05 4.12
C TYR A 50 -11.30 0.75 5.43
N LYS A 51 -12.21 0.66 6.40
CA LYS A 51 -12.12 1.37 7.68
C LYS A 51 -11.77 0.42 8.81
N GLY A 52 -10.69 0.73 9.53
CA GLY A 52 -10.17 -0.08 10.63
C GLY A 52 -9.21 -1.16 10.17
N LYS A 53 -8.41 -1.66 11.10
CA LYS A 53 -7.36 -2.66 10.80
C LYS A 53 -7.93 -3.93 10.19
N ASP A 54 -9.03 -4.44 10.73
CA ASP A 54 -9.63 -5.71 10.25
C ASP A 54 -10.08 -5.58 8.80
N ALA A 55 -10.68 -4.46 8.42
CA ALA A 55 -11.10 -4.21 7.04
C ALA A 55 -9.89 -4.11 6.10
N VAL A 56 -8.81 -3.45 6.54
CA VAL A 56 -7.58 -3.35 5.76
C VAL A 56 -6.93 -4.71 5.55
N PHE A 57 -6.88 -5.55 6.60
CA PHE A 57 -6.38 -6.91 6.47
C PHE A 57 -7.26 -7.75 5.55
N GLY A 58 -8.58 -7.56 5.61
CA GLY A 58 -9.53 -8.18 4.68
C GLY A 58 -9.26 -7.80 3.23
N PHE A 59 -8.92 -6.54 2.98
CA PHE A 59 -8.50 -6.08 1.67
C PHE A 59 -7.22 -6.78 1.20
N PHE A 60 -6.20 -6.87 2.05
CA PHE A 60 -4.97 -7.58 1.70
C PHE A 60 -5.24 -9.06 1.36
N GLY A 61 -6.11 -9.70 2.12
CA GLY A 61 -6.54 -11.08 1.84
C GLY A 61 -7.20 -11.23 0.48
N LYS A 62 -8.12 -10.32 0.16
CA LYS A 62 -8.78 -10.26 -1.15
C LYS A 62 -7.78 -10.09 -2.29
N LEU A 63 -6.85 -9.16 -2.12
CA LEU A 63 -5.83 -8.86 -3.11
C LEU A 63 -4.98 -10.11 -3.41
N MET A 64 -4.55 -10.80 -2.37
CA MET A 64 -3.76 -12.03 -2.50
C MET A 64 -4.58 -13.18 -3.08
N GLU A 65 -5.84 -13.33 -2.66
CA GLU A 65 -6.73 -14.35 -3.22
C GLU A 65 -6.95 -14.13 -4.73
N GLN A 66 -7.26 -12.91 -5.14
CA GLN A 66 -7.53 -12.61 -6.54
C GLN A 66 -6.31 -12.74 -7.44
N THR A 67 -5.12 -12.56 -6.90
CA THR A 67 -3.87 -12.68 -7.66
C THR A 67 -3.17 -14.03 -7.46
N GLY A 68 -3.79 -14.96 -6.72
CA GLY A 68 -3.18 -16.26 -6.42
C GLY A 68 -1.85 -16.13 -5.68
N GLY A 69 -1.69 -15.08 -4.88
CA GLY A 69 -0.47 -14.81 -4.14
C GLY A 69 0.66 -14.22 -4.99
N THR A 70 0.39 -13.81 -6.22
CA THR A 70 1.44 -13.29 -7.13
C THR A 70 1.67 -11.80 -7.01
N PHE A 71 0.80 -11.08 -6.29
CA PHE A 71 0.93 -9.63 -6.14
C PHE A 71 2.22 -9.26 -5.41
N LYS A 72 3.00 -8.38 -6.02
CA LYS A 72 4.27 -7.90 -5.46
C LYS A 72 4.37 -6.38 -5.61
N LEU A 73 4.96 -5.76 -4.61
CA LEU A 73 5.29 -4.34 -4.61
C LEU A 73 6.81 -4.19 -4.61
N GLU A 74 7.32 -3.39 -5.52
CA GLU A 74 8.72 -2.98 -5.54
C GLU A 74 8.77 -1.48 -5.27
N VAL A 75 9.42 -1.10 -4.18
CA VAL A 75 9.57 0.31 -3.81
C VAL A 75 10.66 0.96 -4.66
N HIS A 76 10.30 2.03 -5.36
CA HIS A 76 11.24 2.82 -6.15
C HIS A 76 11.83 3.94 -5.31
N ASP A 77 11.01 4.71 -4.60
CA ASP A 77 11.45 5.82 -3.76
C ASP A 77 10.41 6.16 -2.72
N ILE A 78 10.85 6.72 -1.60
CA ILE A 78 9.98 7.17 -0.52
C ILE A 78 10.38 8.58 -0.11
N LEU A 79 9.40 9.47 -0.08
CA LEU A 79 9.54 10.86 0.37
C LEU A 79 8.62 11.08 1.55
N ALA A 80 9.09 11.75 2.59
CA ALA A 80 8.25 11.99 3.75
C ALA A 80 8.59 13.31 4.45
N ASN A 81 7.56 13.87 5.07
CA ASN A 81 7.66 14.90 6.08
C ASN A 81 6.82 14.49 7.28
N ASP A 82 6.56 15.40 8.22
CA ASP A 82 5.81 15.07 9.44
C ASP A 82 4.34 14.74 9.16
N GLU A 83 3.79 15.19 8.04
CA GLU A 83 2.35 15.08 7.73
C GLU A 83 2.03 14.07 6.64
N HIS A 84 3.00 13.78 5.75
CA HIS A 84 2.77 12.94 4.57
C HIS A 84 3.92 11.99 4.32
N THR A 85 3.59 10.81 3.81
CA THR A 85 4.56 9.92 3.19
C THR A 85 4.09 9.60 1.78
N VAL A 86 4.98 9.75 0.80
CA VAL A 86 4.71 9.45 -0.61
C VAL A 86 5.68 8.36 -1.04
N THR A 87 5.13 7.24 -1.50
CA THR A 87 5.92 6.09 -1.94
C THR A 87 5.62 5.79 -3.40
N MET A 88 6.65 5.79 -4.22
CA MET A 88 6.56 5.38 -5.61
C MET A 88 6.85 3.89 -5.70
N VAL A 89 5.92 3.12 -6.26
CA VAL A 89 6.02 1.66 -6.33
C VAL A 89 5.78 1.16 -7.74
N ARG A 90 6.28 -0.04 -7.99
CA ARG A 90 5.90 -0.87 -9.14
C ARG A 90 5.12 -2.05 -8.60
N GLU A 91 3.97 -2.30 -9.19
CA GLU A 91 3.11 -3.43 -8.84
C GLU A 91 3.19 -4.47 -9.95
N THR A 92 3.35 -5.73 -9.58
CA THR A 92 3.28 -6.85 -10.51
C THR A 92 2.37 -7.93 -9.95
N ALA A 93 1.62 -8.58 -10.83
CA ALA A 93 0.72 -9.68 -10.45
C ALA A 93 0.32 -10.47 -11.70
N ALA A 94 -0.31 -11.63 -11.48
CA ALA A 94 -0.94 -12.41 -12.53
C ALA A 94 -2.32 -12.88 -12.04
N ARG A 95 -3.29 -12.93 -12.95
CA ARG A 95 -4.64 -13.32 -12.63
C ARG A 95 -5.37 -13.78 -13.89
N ASN A 96 -5.92 -14.99 -13.88
CA ASN A 96 -6.74 -15.51 -14.98
C ASN A 96 -6.08 -15.38 -16.35
N GLY A 97 -4.76 -15.66 -16.46
CA GLY A 97 -4.00 -15.53 -17.69
C GLY A 97 -3.60 -14.09 -18.04
N LYS A 98 -4.02 -13.12 -17.25
CA LYS A 98 -3.64 -11.71 -17.42
C LYS A 98 -2.41 -11.40 -16.57
N LYS A 99 -1.60 -10.46 -17.05
CA LYS A 99 -0.43 -9.94 -16.32
C LYS A 99 -0.66 -8.48 -15.97
N TRP A 100 -0.22 -8.11 -14.78
CA TRP A 100 -0.22 -6.73 -14.30
C TRP A 100 1.20 -6.27 -14.05
N ASP A 101 1.58 -5.16 -14.61
CA ASP A 101 2.86 -4.50 -14.39
C ASP A 101 2.62 -3.01 -14.53
N SER A 102 2.55 -2.32 -13.42
CA SER A 102 2.16 -0.91 -13.41
C SER A 102 2.89 -0.16 -12.31
N LYS A 103 2.94 1.15 -12.46
CA LYS A 103 3.44 2.05 -11.44
C LYS A 103 2.26 2.64 -10.66
N ALA A 104 2.49 2.89 -9.39
CA ALA A 104 1.52 3.53 -8.52
C ALA A 104 2.23 4.45 -7.54
N VAL A 105 1.47 5.38 -6.98
CA VAL A 105 1.92 6.25 -5.90
C VAL A 105 1.01 6.03 -4.72
N HIS A 106 1.61 5.73 -3.58
CA HIS A 106 0.90 5.62 -2.31
C HIS A 106 1.13 6.89 -1.50
N VAL A 107 0.05 7.48 -1.00
CA VAL A 107 0.13 8.64 -0.12
C VAL A 107 -0.47 8.25 1.22
N THR A 108 0.25 8.53 2.31
CA THR A 108 -0.24 8.23 3.65
C THR A 108 -0.17 9.47 4.54
N HIS A 109 -1.11 9.54 5.49
CA HIS A 109 -1.07 10.49 6.60
C HIS A 109 -0.78 9.74 7.89
N PRO A 110 0.31 10.06 8.60
CA PRO A 110 0.55 9.51 9.93
C PRO A 110 -0.27 10.26 10.99
N ASP A 111 -0.54 9.60 12.09
CA ASP A 111 -1.05 10.24 13.30
C ASP A 111 0.11 10.80 14.15
N SER A 112 -0.17 11.33 15.34
CA SER A 112 0.83 11.91 16.23
C SER A 112 1.85 10.89 16.73
N ALA A 113 1.51 9.59 16.72
CA ALA A 113 2.42 8.50 17.10
C ALA A 113 3.20 7.94 15.90
N GLY A 114 2.97 8.47 14.70
CA GLY A 114 3.62 8.01 13.47
C GLY A 114 2.98 6.78 12.85
N ARG A 115 1.81 6.35 13.33
CA ARG A 115 1.05 5.25 12.71
C ARG A 115 0.27 5.78 11.54
N ILE A 116 0.05 4.92 10.55
CA ILE A 116 -0.72 5.28 9.35
C ILE A 116 -2.18 5.46 9.75
N LYS A 117 -2.68 6.69 9.58
CA LYS A 117 -4.05 7.06 9.86
C LYS A 117 -4.91 6.96 8.61
N GLU A 118 -4.34 7.30 7.46
CA GLU A 118 -5.06 7.29 6.19
C GLU A 118 -4.10 6.95 5.05
N PHE A 119 -4.59 6.19 4.08
CA PHE A 119 -3.81 5.70 2.94
C PHE A 119 -4.60 5.87 1.64
N TRP A 120 -3.93 6.35 0.60
CA TRP A 120 -4.45 6.41 -0.77
C TRP A 120 -3.47 5.73 -1.72
N ALA A 121 -4.01 4.98 -2.67
CA ALA A 121 -3.25 4.44 -3.80
C ALA A 121 -3.72 5.11 -5.09
N PHE A 122 -2.80 5.68 -5.85
CA PHE A 122 -3.07 6.30 -7.15
C PHE A 122 -2.37 5.49 -8.24
N GLN A 123 -3.16 4.92 -9.12
CA GLN A 123 -2.67 4.07 -10.20
C GLN A 123 -2.26 4.90 -11.42
N GLU A 124 -1.21 4.47 -12.11
CA GLU A 124 -0.79 5.03 -13.39
C GLU A 124 -1.91 4.98 -14.42
N ASN A 125 -2.68 3.89 -14.41
CA ASN A 125 -3.83 3.68 -15.32
C ASN A 125 -4.95 2.97 -14.54
N SER A 126 -5.92 3.76 -14.06
CA SER A 126 -7.04 3.23 -13.28
C SER A 126 -7.94 2.31 -14.09
N THR A 127 -8.13 2.59 -15.37
CA THR A 127 -8.96 1.75 -16.25
C THR A 127 -8.33 0.37 -16.42
N ALA A 128 -7.02 0.32 -16.63
CA ALA A 128 -6.30 -0.95 -16.75
C ALA A 128 -6.34 -1.74 -15.44
N ALA A 129 -6.25 -1.06 -14.29
CA ALA A 129 -6.38 -1.71 -12.97
C ALA A 129 -7.77 -2.34 -12.82
N ASP A 130 -8.82 -1.61 -13.16
CA ASP A 130 -10.18 -2.12 -13.09
C ASP A 130 -10.39 -3.36 -13.98
N GLU A 131 -9.83 -3.34 -15.18
CA GLU A 131 -9.89 -4.48 -16.11
C GLU A 131 -9.14 -5.70 -15.56
N PHE A 132 -7.98 -5.48 -14.95
CA PHE A 132 -7.18 -6.57 -14.41
C PHE A 132 -7.91 -7.26 -13.25
N PHE A 133 -8.53 -6.50 -12.35
CA PHE A 133 -9.20 -7.00 -11.17
C PHE A 133 -10.70 -7.31 -11.38
N SER A 134 -11.20 -7.12 -12.57
CA SER A 134 -12.61 -7.39 -12.90
C SER A 134 -12.94 -8.89 -12.95
#